data_eed878a846320a0f3198075f47715c23
#
_entry.id   eed878a846320a0f3198075f47715c23
#
_cell.length_a   1.000
_cell.length_b   1.000
_cell.length_c   1.000
_cell.angle_alpha   90.00
_cell.angle_beta   90.00
_cell.angle_gamma   90.00
#
_symmetry.space_group_name_H-M   'P 1'
#
loop_
_entity.id
_entity.type
_entity.pdbx_description
1 polymer ?
#
loop_
_entity_poly.entity_id
_entity_poly.type
_entity_poly.pdbx_seq_one_letter_code
_entity_poly.pdbx_strand_id
1 'polypeptide(L)'
;MCSSDLPKAAYNLALLYLDGQTLPQDLRRSAELLRIAADAGNAEAQYALATFYKEGTGVAKDPEKAARLLQTASLADNVDAEVEYAIALYNGTGTPKNEAAAVALLRKAAKQNSPIAQNRLATVLVGRPDVADKIEGFKWHLVAKTAGKGDPMLDAALQDLAPEDRAKAQEGARKWLGTK
;
A
#
# COMPACT_ATOMS: atom_id res chain seq x y z
N MET A 1 27.27 -19.20 -9.69
CA MET A 1 26.10 -18.58 -9.03
C MET A 1 25.86 -17.25 -9.75
N CYS A 2 24.69 -17.12 -10.38
CA CYS A 2 24.37 -15.90 -11.10
C CYS A 2 24.19 -14.73 -10.10
N SER A 3 24.68 -13.55 -10.46
CA SER A 3 24.61 -12.31 -9.65
C SER A 3 23.17 -11.95 -9.24
N SER A 4 22.17 -12.47 -9.97
CA SER A 4 20.73 -12.27 -9.71
C SER A 4 20.18 -13.08 -8.53
N ASP A 5 20.88 -14.10 -8.06
CA ASP A 5 20.37 -15.00 -7.01
C ASP A 5 20.72 -14.50 -5.60
N LEU A 6 21.80 -13.71 -5.48
CA LEU A 6 22.25 -13.19 -4.20
C LEU A 6 21.24 -12.29 -3.48
N PRO A 7 20.56 -11.33 -4.17
CA PRO A 7 19.53 -10.50 -3.53
C PRO A 7 18.34 -11.29 -3.01
N LYS A 8 17.89 -12.30 -3.76
CA LYS A 8 16.80 -13.19 -3.34
C LYS A 8 17.21 -14.06 -2.15
N ALA A 9 18.44 -14.60 -2.17
CA ALA A 9 18.95 -15.38 -1.05
C ALA A 9 19.08 -14.54 0.22
N ALA A 10 19.59 -13.31 0.11
CA ALA A 10 19.70 -12.38 1.23
C ALA A 10 18.31 -12.02 1.79
N TYR A 11 17.33 -11.74 0.94
CA TYR A 11 15.95 -11.49 1.34
C TYR A 11 15.34 -12.69 2.09
N ASN A 12 15.45 -13.90 1.53
CA ASN A 12 14.91 -15.10 2.17
C ASN A 12 15.58 -15.39 3.53
N LEU A 13 16.89 -15.20 3.63
CA LEU A 13 17.59 -15.36 4.90
C LEU A 13 17.18 -14.29 5.93
N ALA A 14 16.91 -13.07 5.47
CA ALA A 14 16.38 -12.02 6.34
C ALA A 14 15.03 -12.39 6.95
N LEU A 15 14.14 -13.00 6.16
CA LEU A 15 12.85 -13.49 6.66
C LEU A 15 13.00 -14.60 7.71
N LEU A 16 13.97 -15.49 7.56
CA LEU A 16 14.24 -16.54 8.57
C LEU A 16 14.70 -15.96 9.90
N TYR A 17 15.53 -14.90 9.88
CA TYR A 17 15.94 -14.19 11.11
C TYR A 17 14.80 -13.35 11.69
N LEU A 18 13.88 -12.84 10.86
CA LEU A 18 12.71 -12.11 11.31
C LEU A 18 11.69 -13.03 12.01
N ASP A 19 11.39 -14.17 11.39
CA ASP A 19 10.38 -15.12 11.84
C ASP A 19 10.80 -15.84 13.16
N GLY A 20 12.07 -16.18 13.29
CA GLY A 20 12.60 -16.82 14.49
C GLY A 20 12.21 -18.29 14.69
N GLN A 21 11.54 -18.92 13.73
CA GLN A 21 11.10 -20.31 13.84
C GLN A 21 12.17 -21.31 13.42
N THR A 22 12.93 -21.00 12.39
CA THR A 22 13.98 -21.86 11.85
C THR A 22 15.37 -21.50 12.38
N LEU A 23 15.63 -20.22 12.53
CA LEU A 23 16.85 -19.65 13.13
C LEU A 23 16.46 -18.82 14.35
N PRO A 24 17.33 -18.66 15.36
CA PRO A 24 17.09 -17.71 16.44
C PRO A 24 16.79 -16.32 15.87
N GLN A 25 15.71 -15.68 16.36
CA GLN A 25 15.33 -14.35 15.91
C GLN A 25 16.46 -13.34 16.11
N ASP A 26 16.84 -12.65 15.03
CA ASP A 26 17.80 -11.56 15.06
C ASP A 26 17.34 -10.44 14.11
N LEU A 27 16.66 -9.45 14.68
CA LEU A 27 16.09 -8.34 13.92
C LEU A 27 17.16 -7.41 13.32
N ARG A 28 18.33 -7.30 13.95
CA ARG A 28 19.44 -6.52 13.39
C ARG A 28 20.04 -7.23 12.18
N ARG A 29 20.26 -8.52 12.30
CA ARG A 29 20.76 -9.33 11.19
C ARG A 29 19.78 -9.37 10.04
N SER A 30 18.49 -9.48 10.33
CA SER A 30 17.42 -9.36 9.32
C SER A 30 17.50 -8.01 8.58
N ALA A 31 17.63 -6.90 9.31
CA ALA A 31 17.74 -5.56 8.71
C ALA A 31 18.98 -5.40 7.81
N GLU A 32 20.14 -5.95 8.23
CA GLU A 32 21.37 -5.93 7.41
C GLU A 32 21.18 -6.69 6.08
N LEU A 33 20.57 -7.86 6.14
CA LEU A 33 20.31 -8.69 4.96
C LEU A 33 19.26 -8.05 4.05
N LEU A 34 18.20 -7.46 4.62
CA LEU A 34 17.22 -6.67 3.87
C LEU A 34 17.89 -5.51 3.13
N ARG A 35 18.85 -4.83 3.78
CA ARG A 35 19.59 -3.73 3.14
C ARG A 35 20.40 -4.24 1.95
N ILE A 36 21.12 -5.34 2.08
CA ILE A 36 21.88 -5.94 0.98
C ILE A 36 20.96 -6.24 -0.22
N ALA A 37 19.80 -6.84 0.04
CA ALA A 37 18.84 -7.16 -1.00
C ALA A 37 18.19 -5.91 -1.61
N ALA A 38 17.86 -4.92 -0.79
CA ALA A 38 17.25 -3.65 -1.21
C ALA A 38 18.21 -2.83 -2.08
N ASP A 39 19.48 -2.73 -1.69
CA ASP A 39 20.53 -2.04 -2.44
C ASP A 39 20.81 -2.71 -3.81
N ALA A 40 20.54 -4.01 -3.91
CA ALA A 40 20.59 -4.76 -5.16
C ALA A 40 19.29 -4.68 -5.98
N GLY A 41 18.32 -3.85 -5.58
CA GLY A 41 17.09 -3.58 -6.34
C GLY A 41 15.94 -4.55 -6.08
N ASN A 42 16.01 -5.40 -5.05
CA ASN A 42 14.87 -6.25 -4.69
C ASN A 42 13.75 -5.40 -4.06
N ALA A 43 12.60 -5.29 -4.75
CA ALA A 43 11.49 -4.43 -4.33
C ALA A 43 10.81 -4.93 -3.04
N GLU A 44 10.71 -6.23 -2.83
CA GLU A 44 10.18 -6.83 -1.61
C GLU A 44 11.08 -6.50 -0.41
N ALA A 45 12.40 -6.56 -0.60
CA ALA A 45 13.35 -6.18 0.45
C ALA A 45 13.31 -4.67 0.75
N GLN A 46 13.13 -3.82 -0.27
CA GLN A 46 12.96 -2.38 -0.10
C GLN A 46 11.70 -2.09 0.72
N TYR A 47 10.58 -2.74 0.41
CA TYR A 47 9.34 -2.61 1.17
C TYR A 47 9.50 -3.12 2.62
N ALA A 48 10.09 -4.29 2.82
CA ALA A 48 10.31 -4.85 4.16
C ALA A 48 11.25 -3.96 4.99
N LEU A 49 12.34 -3.46 4.42
CA LEU A 49 13.27 -2.56 5.10
C LEU A 49 12.61 -1.21 5.42
N ALA A 50 11.74 -0.71 4.55
CA ALA A 50 10.94 0.49 4.82
C ALA A 50 10.05 0.31 6.05
N THR A 51 9.42 -0.86 6.19
CA THR A 51 8.63 -1.20 7.39
C THR A 51 9.50 -1.21 8.64
N PHE A 52 10.71 -1.76 8.57
CA PHE A 52 11.67 -1.74 9.68
C PHE A 52 12.03 -0.32 10.11
N TYR A 53 12.31 0.58 9.17
CA TYR A 53 12.57 2.00 9.48
C TYR A 53 11.33 2.73 9.99
N LYS A 54 10.14 2.39 9.50
CA LYS A 54 8.87 2.98 9.94
C LYS A 54 8.57 2.64 11.41
N GLU A 55 8.86 1.42 11.80
CA GLU A 55 8.56 0.89 13.14
C GLU A 55 9.71 1.00 14.13
N GLY A 56 10.95 1.04 13.64
CA GLY A 56 12.16 0.97 14.46
C GLY A 56 12.54 -0.47 14.81
N THR A 57 12.23 -1.43 13.95
CA THR A 57 12.46 -2.86 14.14
C THR A 57 13.89 -3.22 13.72
N GLY A 58 14.76 -3.58 14.68
CA GLY A 58 16.16 -3.92 14.40
C GLY A 58 17.04 -2.75 13.91
N VAL A 59 16.45 -1.60 13.62
CA VAL A 59 17.07 -0.34 13.21
C VAL A 59 16.44 0.82 13.97
N ALA A 60 17.12 1.96 14.04
CA ALA A 60 16.51 3.19 14.57
C ALA A 60 15.37 3.64 13.63
N LYS A 61 14.26 4.10 14.22
CA LYS A 61 13.13 4.63 13.47
C LYS A 61 13.56 5.83 12.62
N ASP A 62 13.25 5.77 11.32
CA ASP A 62 13.61 6.81 10.34
C ASP A 62 12.54 6.88 9.25
N PRO A 63 11.51 7.72 9.43
CA PRO A 63 10.42 7.83 8.47
C PRO A 63 10.87 8.36 7.10
N GLU A 64 11.95 9.13 7.03
CA GLU A 64 12.47 9.64 5.75
C GLU A 64 13.10 8.51 4.92
N LYS A 65 13.90 7.65 5.55
CA LYS A 65 14.43 6.45 4.87
C LYS A 65 13.32 5.50 4.48
N ALA A 66 12.32 5.30 5.35
CA ALA A 66 11.15 4.51 5.02
C ALA A 66 10.45 5.03 3.77
N ALA A 67 10.16 6.34 3.70
CA ALA A 67 9.49 6.95 2.55
C ALA A 67 10.30 6.82 1.25
N ARG A 68 11.63 6.98 1.30
CA ARG A 68 12.51 6.79 0.11
C ARG A 68 12.49 5.34 -0.39
N LEU A 69 12.57 4.38 0.51
CA LEU A 69 12.51 2.96 0.14
C LEU A 69 11.14 2.58 -0.44
N LEU A 70 10.04 3.07 0.16
CA LEU A 70 8.70 2.89 -0.37
C LEU A 70 8.55 3.50 -1.75
N GLN A 71 9.09 4.70 -1.97
CA GLN A 71 9.10 5.34 -3.29
C GLN A 71 9.82 4.46 -4.32
N THR A 72 11.01 3.96 -3.98
CA THR A 72 11.79 3.12 -4.89
C THR A 72 11.07 1.81 -5.21
N ALA A 73 10.53 1.13 -4.20
CA ALA A 73 9.77 -0.10 -4.38
C ALA A 73 8.48 0.13 -5.20
N SER A 74 7.81 1.28 -5.01
CA SER A 74 6.60 1.63 -5.78
C SER A 74 6.89 1.85 -7.27
N LEU A 75 8.07 2.35 -7.61
CA LEU A 75 8.53 2.49 -8.99
C LEU A 75 8.87 1.14 -9.64
N ALA A 76 9.13 0.13 -8.84
CA ALA A 76 9.32 -1.27 -9.25
C ALA A 76 8.01 -2.09 -9.20
N ASP A 77 6.85 -1.42 -9.24
CA ASP A 77 5.51 -2.01 -9.26
C ASP A 77 5.18 -2.90 -8.04
N ASN A 78 5.84 -2.67 -6.90
CA ASN A 78 5.44 -3.30 -5.64
C ASN A 78 4.18 -2.61 -5.12
N VAL A 79 3.05 -3.32 -5.19
CA VAL A 79 1.71 -2.78 -4.89
C VAL A 79 1.57 -2.35 -3.42
N ASP A 80 2.16 -3.10 -2.50
CA ASP A 80 2.12 -2.77 -1.08
C ASP A 80 2.92 -1.50 -0.78
N ALA A 81 4.08 -1.33 -1.46
CA ALA A 81 4.85 -0.10 -1.38
C ALA A 81 4.12 1.10 -2.01
N GLU A 82 3.38 0.90 -3.11
CA GLU A 82 2.53 1.97 -3.69
C GLU A 82 1.51 2.47 -2.66
N VAL A 83 0.85 1.57 -1.94
CA VAL A 83 -0.15 1.92 -0.92
C VAL A 83 0.51 2.65 0.25
N GLU A 84 1.59 2.11 0.80
CA GLU A 84 2.27 2.70 1.96
C GLU A 84 2.92 4.06 1.61
N TYR A 85 3.48 4.19 0.41
CA TYR A 85 4.03 5.47 -0.05
C TYR A 85 2.93 6.51 -0.29
N ALA A 86 1.79 6.09 -0.82
CA ALA A 86 0.62 6.97 -0.96
C ALA A 86 0.13 7.47 0.41
N ILE A 87 0.11 6.62 1.43
CA ILE A 87 -0.23 7.01 2.81
C ILE A 87 0.82 8.02 3.36
N ALA A 88 2.10 7.77 3.11
CA ALA A 88 3.17 8.67 3.51
C ALA A 88 3.03 10.06 2.86
N LEU A 89 2.74 10.10 1.56
CA LEU A 89 2.46 11.35 0.81
C LEU A 89 1.21 12.07 1.31
N TYR A 90 0.15 11.34 1.61
CA TYR A 90 -1.11 11.92 2.09
C TYR A 90 -0.93 12.61 3.46
N ASN A 91 -0.19 11.96 4.35
CA ASN A 91 0.06 12.44 5.71
C ASN A 91 1.26 13.40 5.81
N GLY A 92 2.17 13.39 4.84
CA GLY A 92 3.44 14.10 4.94
C GLY A 92 4.44 13.43 5.89
N THR A 93 4.40 12.09 6.00
CA THR A 93 5.25 11.32 6.91
C THR A 93 6.55 10.90 6.21
N GLY A 94 7.67 11.50 6.59
CA GLY A 94 8.99 11.25 5.99
C GLY A 94 9.15 11.78 4.56
N THR A 95 8.13 12.44 4.02
CA THR A 95 8.12 13.07 2.70
C THR A 95 7.18 14.28 2.72
N PRO A 96 7.39 15.30 1.87
CA PRO A 96 6.43 16.40 1.77
C PRO A 96 5.03 15.92 1.42
N LYS A 97 4.02 16.50 2.10
CA LYS A 97 2.62 16.17 1.83
C LYS A 97 2.25 16.46 0.37
N ASN A 98 1.66 15.48 -0.30
CA ASN A 98 1.16 15.60 -1.68
C ASN A 98 -0.07 14.70 -1.88
N GLU A 99 -1.24 15.25 -1.63
CA GLU A 99 -2.51 14.52 -1.73
C GLU A 99 -2.83 14.09 -3.18
N ALA A 100 -2.47 14.89 -4.18
CA ALA A 100 -2.72 14.55 -5.58
C ALA A 100 -1.91 13.32 -6.01
N ALA A 101 -0.61 13.29 -5.66
CA ALA A 101 0.24 12.13 -5.92
C ALA A 101 -0.21 10.89 -5.14
N ALA A 102 -0.64 11.07 -3.88
CA ALA A 102 -1.19 9.98 -3.06
C ALA A 102 -2.40 9.32 -3.72
N VAL A 103 -3.38 10.13 -4.17
CA VAL A 103 -4.58 9.63 -4.85
C VAL A 103 -4.23 8.95 -6.18
N ALA A 104 -3.27 9.47 -6.94
CA ALA A 104 -2.83 8.84 -8.19
C ALA A 104 -2.24 7.44 -7.94
N LEU A 105 -1.40 7.29 -6.92
CA LEU A 105 -0.83 6.00 -6.53
C LEU A 105 -1.89 5.03 -6.02
N LEU A 106 -2.82 5.50 -5.16
CA LEU A 106 -3.92 4.65 -4.68
C LEU A 106 -4.81 4.18 -5.83
N ARG A 107 -5.08 5.04 -6.84
CA ARG A 107 -5.81 4.64 -8.05
C ARG A 107 -5.05 3.58 -8.85
N LYS A 108 -3.72 3.71 -8.97
CA LYS A 108 -2.86 2.70 -9.63
C LYS A 108 -2.98 1.37 -8.91
N ALA A 109 -2.72 1.33 -7.60
CA ALA A 109 -2.79 0.12 -6.79
C ALA A 109 -4.21 -0.50 -6.73
N ALA A 110 -5.27 0.33 -6.67
CA ALA A 110 -6.65 -0.14 -6.70
C ALA A 110 -7.00 -0.87 -8.01
N LYS A 111 -6.47 -0.37 -9.14
CA LYS A 111 -6.61 -1.02 -10.46
C LYS A 111 -5.82 -2.32 -10.57
N GLN A 112 -4.79 -2.51 -9.77
CA GLN A 112 -4.05 -3.77 -9.64
C GLN A 112 -4.74 -4.77 -8.69
N ASN A 113 -6.00 -4.51 -8.33
CA ASN A 113 -6.82 -5.36 -7.46
C ASN A 113 -6.34 -5.45 -6.01
N SER A 114 -5.63 -4.45 -5.49
CA SER A 114 -5.32 -4.35 -4.06
C SER A 114 -6.56 -3.91 -3.26
N PRO A 115 -7.15 -4.79 -2.43
CA PRO A 115 -8.33 -4.41 -1.65
C PRO A 115 -8.02 -3.34 -0.60
N ILE A 116 -6.77 -3.29 -0.13
CA ILE A 116 -6.28 -2.27 0.80
C ILE A 116 -6.26 -0.91 0.10
N ALA A 117 -5.68 -0.86 -1.12
CA ALA A 117 -5.67 0.37 -1.92
C ALA A 117 -7.09 0.86 -2.24
N GLN A 118 -7.99 -0.05 -2.62
CA GLN A 118 -9.39 0.25 -2.91
C GLN A 118 -10.10 0.87 -1.71
N ASN A 119 -9.93 0.28 -0.52
CA ASN A 119 -10.48 0.83 0.72
C ASN A 119 -9.87 2.20 1.07
N ARG A 120 -8.54 2.34 1.00
CA ARG A 120 -7.86 3.63 1.27
C ARG A 120 -8.28 4.73 0.30
N LEU A 121 -8.36 4.40 -0.99
CA LEU A 121 -8.83 5.33 -2.01
C LEU A 121 -10.27 5.76 -1.75
N ALA A 122 -11.14 4.82 -1.40
CA ALA A 122 -12.52 5.10 -1.04
C ALA A 122 -12.61 6.12 0.11
N THR A 123 -11.91 5.87 1.21
CA THR A 123 -11.88 6.76 2.38
C THR A 123 -11.43 8.18 2.02
N VAL A 124 -10.35 8.29 1.23
CA VAL A 124 -9.82 9.60 0.81
C VAL A 124 -10.80 10.34 -0.09
N LEU A 125 -11.39 9.66 -1.09
CA LEU A 125 -12.26 10.30 -2.07
C LEU A 125 -13.62 10.68 -1.48
N VAL A 126 -14.22 9.83 -0.64
CA VAL A 126 -15.50 10.14 0.01
C VAL A 126 -15.39 11.35 0.95
N GLY A 127 -14.23 11.55 1.57
CA GLY A 127 -13.96 12.73 2.41
C GLY A 127 -13.83 14.06 1.65
N ARG A 128 -13.76 14.02 0.31
CA ARG A 128 -13.66 15.23 -0.53
C ARG A 128 -15.01 15.86 -0.80
N PRO A 129 -15.08 17.17 -1.04
CA PRO A 129 -16.34 17.86 -1.32
C PRO A 129 -16.94 17.52 -2.68
N ASP A 130 -16.11 17.13 -3.66
CA ASP A 130 -16.54 16.89 -5.04
C ASP A 130 -17.39 15.62 -5.17
N VAL A 131 -18.51 15.72 -5.88
CA VAL A 131 -19.47 14.62 -6.04
C VAL A 131 -18.89 13.49 -6.91
N ALA A 132 -18.09 13.82 -7.94
CA ALA A 132 -17.46 12.80 -8.78
C ALA A 132 -16.43 11.99 -8.01
N ASP A 133 -15.65 12.64 -7.13
CA ASP A 133 -14.75 11.95 -6.20
C ASP A 133 -15.52 11.02 -5.27
N LYS A 134 -16.66 11.46 -4.71
CA LYS A 134 -17.51 10.62 -3.83
C LYS A 134 -18.06 9.41 -4.59
N ILE A 135 -18.55 9.57 -5.81
CA ILE A 135 -19.05 8.46 -6.63
C ILE A 135 -17.93 7.45 -6.90
N GLU A 136 -16.73 7.91 -7.27
CA GLU A 136 -15.57 7.03 -7.45
C GLU A 136 -15.18 6.34 -6.13
N GLY A 137 -15.16 7.08 -5.02
CA GLY A 137 -14.85 6.55 -3.70
C GLY A 137 -15.81 5.43 -3.29
N PHE A 138 -17.12 5.65 -3.43
CA PHE A 138 -18.12 4.63 -3.13
C PHE A 138 -18.07 3.42 -4.09
N LYS A 139 -17.74 3.63 -5.37
CA LYS A 139 -17.44 2.52 -6.28
C LYS A 139 -16.34 1.63 -5.69
N TRP A 140 -15.21 2.22 -5.29
CA TRP A 140 -14.08 1.46 -4.75
C TRP A 140 -14.37 0.83 -3.39
N HIS A 141 -15.17 1.50 -2.54
CA HIS A 141 -15.67 0.90 -1.30
C HIS A 141 -16.46 -0.38 -1.55
N LEU A 142 -17.42 -0.34 -2.50
CA LEU A 142 -18.21 -1.52 -2.85
C LEU A 142 -17.35 -2.66 -3.41
N VAL A 143 -16.33 -2.34 -4.20
CA VAL A 143 -15.37 -3.34 -4.71
C VAL A 143 -14.55 -3.93 -3.56
N ALA A 144 -13.97 -3.12 -2.69
CA ALA A 144 -13.19 -3.58 -1.54
C ALA A 144 -14.01 -4.46 -0.58
N LYS A 145 -15.31 -4.14 -0.42
CA LYS A 145 -16.24 -4.89 0.40
C LYS A 145 -16.41 -6.34 -0.06
N THR A 146 -16.39 -6.61 -1.38
CA THR A 146 -16.44 -7.98 -1.90
C THR A 146 -15.21 -8.81 -1.53
N ALA A 147 -14.10 -8.17 -1.25
CA ALA A 147 -12.85 -8.78 -0.78
C ALA A 147 -12.69 -8.76 0.75
N GLY A 148 -13.78 -8.50 1.49
CA GLY A 148 -13.77 -8.44 2.95
C GLY A 148 -13.09 -7.20 3.55
N LYS A 149 -12.85 -6.17 2.76
CA LYS A 149 -12.26 -4.89 3.18
C LYS A 149 -13.27 -3.73 3.15
N GLY A 150 -14.54 -4.03 3.49
CA GLY A 150 -15.58 -3.01 3.66
C GLY A 150 -15.33 -2.16 4.91
N ASP A 151 -15.89 -0.95 4.90
CA ASP A 151 -15.88 0.00 6.00
C ASP A 151 -17.34 0.34 6.38
N PRO A 152 -17.80 0.00 7.59
CA PRO A 152 -19.16 0.30 8.03
C PRO A 152 -19.52 1.79 8.00
N MET A 153 -18.54 2.68 8.20
CA MET A 153 -18.78 4.14 8.12
C MET A 153 -19.07 4.56 6.68
N LEU A 154 -18.38 3.97 5.70
CA LEU A 154 -18.65 4.21 4.29
C LEU A 154 -19.97 3.57 3.85
N ASP A 155 -20.37 2.44 4.42
CA ASP A 155 -21.69 1.84 4.20
C ASP A 155 -22.81 2.80 4.63
N ALA A 156 -22.67 3.44 5.80
CA ALA A 156 -23.63 4.43 6.27
C ALA A 156 -23.63 5.69 5.38
N ALA A 157 -22.46 6.24 5.08
CA ALA A 157 -22.32 7.43 4.24
C ALA A 157 -22.85 7.22 2.80
N LEU A 158 -22.80 6.00 2.28
CA LEU A 158 -23.40 5.65 0.97
C LEU A 158 -24.92 5.85 0.96
N GLN A 159 -25.59 5.67 2.10
CA GLN A 159 -27.05 5.88 2.20
C GLN A 159 -27.43 7.35 2.11
N ASP A 160 -26.52 8.26 2.52
CA ASP A 160 -26.74 9.71 2.49
C ASP A 160 -26.48 10.29 1.09
N LEU A 161 -25.87 9.53 0.18
CA LEU A 161 -25.65 9.96 -1.20
C LEU A 161 -26.97 10.01 -1.97
N ALA A 162 -27.11 11.01 -2.85
CA ALA A 162 -28.27 11.12 -3.72
C ALA A 162 -28.53 9.81 -4.48
N PRO A 163 -29.81 9.39 -4.66
CA PRO A 163 -30.12 8.10 -5.28
C PRO A 163 -29.47 7.88 -6.63
N GLU A 164 -29.39 8.91 -7.48
CA GLU A 164 -28.78 8.86 -8.80
C GLU A 164 -27.27 8.61 -8.72
N ASP A 165 -26.58 9.28 -7.80
CA ASP A 165 -25.14 9.16 -7.64
C ASP A 165 -24.76 7.83 -6.95
N ARG A 166 -25.60 7.35 -6.04
CA ARG A 166 -25.50 5.99 -5.50
C ARG A 166 -25.62 4.93 -6.59
N ALA A 167 -26.59 5.09 -7.51
CA ALA A 167 -26.75 4.19 -8.65
C ALA A 167 -25.51 4.18 -9.57
N LYS A 168 -24.89 5.35 -9.83
CA LYS A 168 -23.64 5.45 -10.60
C LYS A 168 -22.48 4.71 -9.92
N ALA A 169 -22.32 4.85 -8.60
CA ALA A 169 -21.29 4.16 -7.84
C ALA A 169 -21.48 2.62 -7.89
N GLN A 170 -22.70 2.16 -7.69
CA GLN A 170 -23.06 0.74 -7.77
C GLN A 170 -22.83 0.15 -9.15
N GLU A 171 -23.24 0.88 -10.20
CA GLU A 171 -23.01 0.47 -11.59
C GLU A 171 -21.52 0.41 -11.92
N GLY A 172 -20.74 1.40 -11.48
CA GLY A 172 -19.28 1.40 -11.63
C GLY A 172 -18.61 0.21 -10.94
N ALA A 173 -19.08 -0.17 -9.75
CA ALA A 173 -18.57 -1.35 -9.04
C ALA A 173 -18.95 -2.65 -9.76
N ARG A 174 -20.20 -2.79 -10.21
CA ARG A 174 -20.64 -3.97 -10.99
C ARG A 174 -19.85 -4.15 -12.29
N LYS A 175 -19.64 -3.07 -13.04
CA LYS A 175 -18.81 -3.11 -14.25
C LYS A 175 -17.39 -3.59 -13.95
N TRP A 176 -16.77 -3.05 -12.91
CA TRP A 176 -15.42 -3.46 -12.52
C TRP A 176 -15.35 -4.93 -12.13
N LEU A 177 -16.31 -5.43 -11.36
CA LEU A 177 -16.36 -6.82 -10.91
C LEU A 177 -16.73 -7.79 -12.03
N GLY A 178 -17.55 -7.37 -13.00
CA GLY A 178 -17.97 -8.18 -14.14
C GLY A 178 -16.95 -8.29 -15.27
N THR A 179 -15.88 -7.49 -15.26
CA THR A 179 -14.80 -7.50 -16.25
C THR A 179 -13.60 -8.37 -15.89
N LYS A 180 -13.73 -9.19 -14.85
CA LYS A 180 -12.65 -10.08 -14.36
C LYS A 180 -12.92 -11.53 -14.69
#